data_03a297d845d4f1b9bb6acd8ea1210fb1
#
_entry.id   03a297d845d4f1b9bb6acd8ea1210fb1
#
_cell.length_a   1.000
_cell.length_b   1.000
_cell.length_c   1.000
_cell.angle_alpha   90.00
_cell.angle_beta   90.00
_cell.angle_gamma   90.00
#
_symmetry.space_group_name_H-M   'P 1'
#
loop_
_entity.id
_entity.type
_entity.pdbx_description
1 polymer ?
#
loop_
_entity_poly.entity_id
_entity_poly.type
_entity_poly.pdbx_seq_one_letter_code
_entity_poly.pdbx_strand_id
1 'polypeptide(L)'
;MSTDQISVPPGTTEHLREAVALAVDNAVADGGPFGAVVVTADGRRFTGVNRVTADNDPTAHAEVQAIRAACRALGTFDLSGAALYSSCEPCPMCLAASLWARLDTVWFAADRHDAAAGGFDDAAFYDYFATPVEERSLPVRAVDLEERTAPFEAWSANTTRTDY
;
A
#
# COMPACT_ATOMS: atom_id res chain seq x y z
N MET A 1 20.02 -24.14 3.00
CA MET A 1 19.69 -22.77 2.59
C MET A 1 19.78 -21.92 3.84
N SER A 2 20.73 -20.98 3.88
CA SER A 2 20.91 -20.11 5.05
C SER A 2 19.69 -19.22 5.18
N THR A 3 18.96 -19.33 6.30
CA THR A 3 17.96 -18.32 6.67
C THR A 3 18.77 -17.09 7.08
N ASP A 4 19.04 -16.19 6.13
CA ASP A 4 19.45 -14.83 6.47
C ASP A 4 18.37 -14.27 7.38
N GLN A 5 18.65 -14.22 8.68
CA GLN A 5 17.81 -13.53 9.64
C GLN A 5 17.85 -12.06 9.23
N ILE A 6 16.75 -11.58 8.63
CA ILE A 6 16.56 -10.17 8.31
C ILE A 6 16.79 -9.42 9.63
N SER A 7 17.86 -8.62 9.69
CA SER A 7 18.13 -7.76 10.84
C SER A 7 17.02 -6.73 10.95
N VAL A 8 16.23 -6.80 12.02
CA VAL A 8 15.13 -5.87 12.27
C VAL A 8 15.73 -4.55 12.81
N PRO A 9 15.59 -3.43 12.10
CA PRO A 9 16.12 -2.15 12.57
C PRO A 9 15.53 -1.73 13.91
N PRO A 10 16.28 -0.96 14.74
CA PRO A 10 15.76 -0.37 15.96
C PRO A 10 14.48 0.46 15.69
N GLY A 11 13.49 0.37 16.57
CA GLY A 11 12.22 1.08 16.44
C GLY A 11 11.15 0.38 15.60
N THR A 12 11.50 -0.62 14.78
CA THR A 12 10.52 -1.35 13.93
C THR A 12 9.37 -1.93 14.74
N THR A 13 9.67 -2.58 15.87
CA THR A 13 8.64 -3.18 16.73
C THR A 13 7.72 -2.12 17.34
N GLU A 14 8.23 -0.93 17.65
CA GLU A 14 7.44 0.18 18.20
C GLU A 14 6.46 0.71 17.14
N HIS A 15 6.92 0.94 15.91
CA HIS A 15 6.08 1.39 14.81
C HIS A 15 5.03 0.34 14.41
N LEU A 16 5.35 -0.96 14.46
CA LEU A 16 4.38 -2.02 14.25
C LEU A 16 3.32 -2.06 15.35
N ARG A 17 3.70 -1.85 16.63
CA ARG A 17 2.73 -1.74 17.72
C ARG A 17 1.81 -0.53 17.54
N GLU A 18 2.31 0.60 17.08
CA GLU A 18 1.51 1.77 16.75
C GLU A 18 0.50 1.43 15.63
N ALA A 19 0.93 0.78 14.56
CA ALA A 19 0.05 0.36 13.47
C ALA A 19 -1.05 -0.61 13.97
N VAL A 20 -0.71 -1.56 14.82
CA VAL A 20 -1.67 -2.49 15.43
C VAL A 20 -2.65 -1.75 16.36
N ALA A 21 -2.18 -0.81 17.18
CA ALA A 21 -3.05 -0.01 18.04
C ALA A 21 -4.06 0.81 17.22
N LEU A 22 -3.60 1.48 16.15
CA LEU A 22 -4.47 2.19 15.21
C LEU A 22 -5.53 1.27 14.57
N ALA A 23 -5.15 0.04 14.23
CA ALA A 23 -6.06 -0.97 13.67
C ALA A 23 -7.16 -1.37 14.68
N VAL A 24 -6.78 -1.60 15.94
CA VAL A 24 -7.71 -1.94 17.03
C VAL A 24 -8.68 -0.79 17.28
N ASP A 25 -8.18 0.43 17.43
CA ASP A 25 -9.01 1.62 17.68
C ASP A 25 -10.00 1.85 16.52
N ASN A 26 -9.55 1.68 15.29
CA ASN A 26 -10.40 1.81 14.11
C ASN A 26 -11.49 0.73 14.04
N ALA A 27 -11.17 -0.52 14.40
CA ALA A 27 -12.13 -1.61 14.42
C ALA A 27 -13.22 -1.39 15.50
N VAL A 28 -12.84 -0.84 16.65
CA VAL A 28 -13.80 -0.47 17.73
C VAL A 28 -14.71 0.70 17.30
N ALA A 29 -14.23 1.56 16.40
CA ALA A 29 -14.97 2.69 15.84
C ALA A 29 -15.70 2.37 14.52
N ASP A 30 -16.12 1.12 14.33
CA ASP A 30 -16.84 0.62 13.15
C ASP A 30 -16.05 0.69 11.81
N GLY A 31 -14.72 0.84 11.86
CA GLY A 31 -13.83 0.76 10.70
C GLY A 31 -13.26 -0.65 10.46
N GLY A 32 -12.53 -0.85 9.37
CA GLY A 32 -11.80 -2.10 9.13
C GLY A 32 -10.58 -2.24 10.07
N PRO A 33 -10.19 -3.47 10.47
CA PRO A 33 -9.14 -3.73 11.48
C PRO A 33 -7.72 -3.58 10.90
N PHE A 34 -7.45 -2.48 10.23
CA PHE A 34 -6.15 -2.20 9.60
C PHE A 34 -5.67 -0.80 9.93
N GLY A 35 -4.38 -0.71 10.28
CA GLY A 35 -3.67 0.52 10.59
C GLY A 35 -2.26 0.49 9.99
N ALA A 36 -1.75 1.65 9.62
CA ALA A 36 -0.42 1.78 9.03
C ALA A 36 0.26 3.08 9.44
N VAL A 37 1.59 3.07 9.43
CA VAL A 37 2.43 4.21 9.72
C VAL A 37 3.53 4.30 8.68
N VAL A 38 3.65 5.44 7.98
CA VAL A 38 4.84 5.79 7.19
C VAL A 38 5.79 6.57 8.07
N VAL A 39 7.06 6.14 8.12
CA VAL A 39 8.12 6.80 8.87
C VAL A 39 9.22 7.26 7.91
N THR A 40 9.48 8.55 7.88
CA THR A 40 10.53 9.13 7.03
C THR A 40 11.92 8.98 7.66
N ALA A 41 12.96 9.14 6.85
CA ALA A 41 14.36 9.06 7.33
C ALA A 41 14.68 10.05 8.46
N ASP A 42 13.99 11.21 8.53
CA ASP A 42 14.12 12.19 9.60
C ASP A 42 13.20 11.91 10.80
N GLY A 43 12.50 10.76 10.81
CA GLY A 43 11.69 10.29 11.91
C GLY A 43 10.26 10.87 11.98
N ARG A 44 9.79 11.64 10.98
CA ARG A 44 8.39 12.06 10.92
C ARG A 44 7.50 10.87 10.65
N ARG A 45 6.33 10.85 11.30
CA ARG A 45 5.36 9.76 11.22
C ARG A 45 4.04 10.24 10.66
N PHE A 46 3.47 9.43 9.76
CA PHE A 46 2.19 9.69 9.10
C PHE A 46 1.33 8.44 9.20
N THR A 47 0.20 8.55 9.86
CA THR A 47 -0.67 7.42 10.15
C THR A 47 -1.80 7.30 9.14
N GLY A 48 -2.31 6.09 8.97
CA GLY A 48 -3.49 5.77 8.20
C GLY A 48 -4.27 4.62 8.84
N VAL A 49 -5.58 4.65 8.70
CA VAL A 49 -6.48 3.56 9.08
C VAL A 49 -7.37 3.21 7.91
N ASN A 50 -7.93 2.00 7.91
CA ASN A 50 -8.86 1.58 6.87
C ASN A 50 -10.14 2.42 6.92
N ARG A 51 -10.52 3.02 5.79
CA ARG A 51 -11.69 3.90 5.65
C ARG A 51 -12.64 3.44 4.52
N VAL A 52 -12.51 2.20 4.06
CA VAL A 52 -13.28 1.67 2.94
C VAL A 52 -14.79 1.90 3.14
N THR A 53 -15.30 1.53 4.29
CA THR A 53 -16.74 1.67 4.62
C THR A 53 -17.14 3.11 4.94
N ALA A 54 -16.27 3.86 5.62
CA ALA A 54 -16.56 5.24 6.00
C ALA A 54 -16.60 6.20 4.80
N ASP A 55 -15.72 5.97 3.81
CA ASP A 55 -15.59 6.85 2.64
C ASP A 55 -16.27 6.26 1.39
N ASN A 56 -16.83 5.03 1.44
CA ASN A 56 -17.29 4.26 0.27
C ASN A 56 -16.22 4.19 -0.83
N ASP A 57 -14.95 4.05 -0.42
CA ASP A 57 -13.79 3.98 -1.30
C ASP A 57 -13.05 2.65 -1.08
N PRO A 58 -13.16 1.67 -2.01
CA PRO A 58 -12.49 0.37 -1.87
C PRO A 58 -10.96 0.47 -1.88
N THR A 59 -10.39 1.62 -2.25
CA THR A 59 -8.95 1.86 -2.24
C THR A 59 -8.45 2.51 -0.94
N ALA A 60 -9.35 2.89 -0.02
CA ALA A 60 -9.02 3.58 1.23
C ALA A 60 -8.45 2.63 2.29
N HIS A 61 -7.49 1.77 1.93
CA HIS A 61 -6.74 0.93 2.84
C HIS A 61 -5.80 1.76 3.72
N ALA A 62 -5.46 1.25 4.90
CA ALA A 62 -4.65 1.94 5.90
C ALA A 62 -3.31 2.43 5.33
N GLU A 63 -2.63 1.58 4.58
CA GLU A 63 -1.33 1.88 3.96
C GLU A 63 -1.46 3.01 2.94
N VAL A 64 -2.50 2.96 2.08
CA VAL A 64 -2.78 4.00 1.09
C VAL A 64 -3.09 5.33 1.78
N GLN A 65 -3.83 5.30 2.89
CA GLN A 65 -4.12 6.50 3.67
C GLN A 65 -2.86 7.09 4.33
N ALA A 66 -1.97 6.24 4.87
CA ALA A 66 -0.70 6.68 5.44
C ALA A 66 0.22 7.31 4.37
N ILE A 67 0.34 6.67 3.20
CA ILE A 67 1.10 7.21 2.04
C ILE A 67 0.53 8.55 1.61
N ARG A 68 -0.80 8.65 1.44
CA ARG A 68 -1.47 9.92 1.08
C ARG A 68 -1.25 11.01 2.12
N ALA A 69 -1.29 10.68 3.40
CA ALA A 69 -1.03 11.63 4.48
C ALA A 69 0.42 12.15 4.42
N ALA A 70 1.39 11.25 4.23
CA ALA A 70 2.80 11.60 4.08
C ALA A 70 3.03 12.50 2.86
N CYS A 71 2.55 12.09 1.68
CA CYS A 71 2.72 12.85 0.43
C CYS A 71 2.15 14.27 0.54
N ARG A 72 0.92 14.41 1.09
CA ARG A 72 0.30 15.72 1.29
C ARG A 72 1.09 16.61 2.25
N ALA A 73 1.52 16.06 3.38
CA ALA A 73 2.22 16.83 4.40
C ALA A 73 3.64 17.23 3.97
N LEU A 74 4.28 16.41 3.13
CA LEU A 74 5.62 16.64 2.62
C LEU A 74 5.64 17.44 1.30
N GLY A 75 4.49 17.53 0.62
CA GLY A 75 4.38 18.20 -0.68
C GLY A 75 5.12 17.45 -1.80
N THR A 76 5.22 16.11 -1.71
CA THR A 76 5.91 15.26 -2.69
C THR A 76 5.18 13.94 -2.86
N PHE A 77 5.32 13.31 -4.02
CA PHE A 77 4.90 11.94 -4.28
C PHE A 77 6.04 10.92 -4.07
N ASP A 78 7.28 11.38 -3.95
CA ASP A 78 8.47 10.56 -3.73
C ASP A 78 8.79 10.51 -2.23
N LEU A 79 8.63 9.32 -1.64
CA LEU A 79 8.91 9.03 -0.24
C LEU A 79 10.18 8.17 -0.07
N SER A 80 11.14 8.30 -1.00
CA SER A 80 12.45 7.62 -0.89
C SER A 80 13.08 7.87 0.47
N GLY A 81 13.66 6.84 1.07
CA GLY A 81 14.20 6.86 2.43
C GLY A 81 13.17 6.63 3.53
N ALA A 82 11.88 6.52 3.20
CA ALA A 82 10.84 6.20 4.19
C ALA A 82 10.52 4.71 4.22
N ALA A 83 9.98 4.25 5.37
CA ALA A 83 9.49 2.90 5.57
C ALA A 83 8.00 2.90 5.92
N LEU A 84 7.29 1.86 5.49
CA LEU A 84 5.91 1.58 5.87
C LEU A 84 5.87 0.49 6.94
N TYR A 85 5.08 0.72 7.97
CA TYR A 85 4.76 -0.25 9.00
C TYR A 85 3.25 -0.51 8.99
N SER A 86 2.85 -1.74 8.72
CA SER A 86 1.44 -2.13 8.61
C SER A 86 1.05 -3.14 9.68
N SER A 87 -0.17 -3.04 10.20
CA SER A 87 -0.72 -4.00 11.14
C SER A 87 -0.89 -5.39 10.52
N CYS A 88 -1.05 -5.45 9.20
CA CYS A 88 -1.18 -6.68 8.43
C CYS A 88 -0.34 -6.62 7.16
N GLU A 89 0.00 -7.78 6.59
CA GLU A 89 0.68 -7.90 5.29
C GLU A 89 -0.09 -7.10 4.22
N PRO A 90 0.54 -6.11 3.57
CA PRO A 90 -0.14 -5.30 2.58
C PRO A 90 -0.64 -6.14 1.40
N CYS A 91 -1.88 -5.93 0.97
CA CYS A 91 -2.41 -6.55 -0.23
C CYS A 91 -1.66 -6.07 -1.50
N PRO A 92 -1.84 -6.72 -2.67
CA PRO A 92 -1.14 -6.31 -3.90
C PRO A 92 -1.36 -4.85 -4.30
N MET A 93 -2.54 -4.26 -4.03
CA MET A 93 -2.80 -2.84 -4.26
C MET A 93 -1.90 -1.95 -3.39
N CYS A 94 -1.79 -2.26 -2.10
CA CYS A 94 -0.97 -1.49 -1.15
C CYS A 94 0.53 -1.64 -1.42
N LEU A 95 0.98 -2.84 -1.83
CA LEU A 95 2.36 -3.04 -2.29
C LEU A 95 2.67 -2.23 -3.54
N ALA A 96 1.76 -2.22 -4.53
CA ALA A 96 1.93 -1.39 -5.72
C ALA A 96 1.96 0.11 -5.36
N ALA A 97 1.10 0.56 -4.44
CA ALA A 97 1.14 1.94 -3.95
C ALA A 97 2.47 2.29 -3.24
N SER A 98 3.03 1.35 -2.47
CA SER A 98 4.34 1.50 -1.83
C SER A 98 5.48 1.65 -2.84
N LEU A 99 5.44 0.87 -3.93
CA LEU A 99 6.40 0.98 -5.04
C LEU A 99 6.26 2.33 -5.77
N TRP A 100 5.04 2.78 -6.05
CA TRP A 100 4.80 4.10 -6.66
C TRP A 100 5.26 5.25 -5.78
N ALA A 101 5.12 5.11 -4.46
CA ALA A 101 5.61 6.08 -3.49
C ALA A 101 7.12 6.01 -3.26
N ARG A 102 7.86 5.07 -3.86
CA ARG A 102 9.31 4.87 -3.70
C ARG A 102 9.72 4.56 -2.25
N LEU A 103 8.87 3.88 -1.48
CA LEU A 103 9.24 3.47 -0.12
C LEU A 103 10.39 2.46 -0.15
N ASP A 104 11.34 2.61 0.77
CA ASP A 104 12.53 1.75 0.82
C ASP A 104 12.22 0.37 1.40
N THR A 105 11.25 0.30 2.33
CA THR A 105 10.95 -0.95 3.06
C THR A 105 9.51 -0.98 3.52
N VAL A 106 8.96 -2.19 3.59
CA VAL A 106 7.64 -2.47 4.19
C VAL A 106 7.82 -3.52 5.28
N TRP A 107 7.29 -3.23 6.47
CA TRP A 107 7.24 -4.13 7.62
C TRP A 107 5.79 -4.39 7.99
N PHE A 108 5.46 -5.60 8.39
CA PHE A 108 4.10 -5.95 8.81
C PHE A 108 4.08 -6.91 10.01
N ALA A 109 2.96 -6.97 10.72
CA ALA A 109 2.79 -7.80 11.92
C ALA A 109 2.04 -9.10 11.60
N ALA A 110 0.73 -9.04 11.33
CA ALA A 110 -0.07 -10.20 10.93
C ALA A 110 0.15 -10.53 9.44
N ASP A 111 0.01 -11.79 9.07
CA ASP A 111 0.12 -12.18 7.66
C ASP A 111 -1.26 -12.24 6.95
N ARG A 112 -1.24 -12.51 5.65
CA ARG A 112 -2.46 -12.66 4.82
C ARG A 112 -3.36 -13.81 5.25
N HIS A 113 -2.83 -14.83 5.95
CA HIS A 113 -3.60 -15.96 6.44
C HIS A 113 -4.33 -15.59 7.74
N ASP A 114 -3.71 -14.75 8.58
CA ASP A 114 -4.37 -14.15 9.74
C ASP A 114 -5.54 -13.25 9.28
N ALA A 115 -5.34 -12.46 8.21
CA ALA A 115 -6.40 -11.65 7.61
C ALA A 115 -7.54 -12.53 7.07
N ALA A 116 -7.23 -13.62 6.37
CA ALA A 116 -8.22 -14.58 5.85
C ALA A 116 -9.02 -15.23 7.00
N ALA A 117 -8.38 -15.58 8.10
CA ALA A 117 -9.07 -16.07 9.30
C ALA A 117 -10.01 -15.03 9.91
N GLY A 118 -9.70 -13.74 9.73
CA GLY A 118 -10.53 -12.60 10.10
C GLY A 118 -11.67 -12.29 9.11
N GLY A 119 -11.76 -13.01 7.98
CA GLY A 119 -12.80 -12.83 6.97
C GLY A 119 -12.44 -11.87 5.82
N PHE A 120 -11.14 -11.59 5.60
CA PHE A 120 -10.66 -10.72 4.52
C PHE A 120 -10.00 -11.53 3.39
N ASP A 121 -10.23 -11.15 2.14
CA ASP A 121 -9.86 -11.91 0.93
C ASP A 121 -8.44 -11.62 0.40
N ASP A 122 -7.55 -11.05 1.21
CA ASP A 122 -6.23 -10.60 0.77
C ASP A 122 -5.41 -11.73 0.10
N ALA A 123 -5.51 -12.96 0.60
CA ALA A 123 -4.84 -14.12 0.02
C ALA A 123 -5.32 -14.40 -1.41
N ALA A 124 -6.62 -14.25 -1.71
CA ALA A 124 -7.19 -14.48 -3.03
C ALA A 124 -6.67 -13.51 -4.10
N PHE A 125 -6.30 -12.29 -3.73
CA PHE A 125 -5.70 -11.34 -4.66
C PHE A 125 -4.28 -11.75 -5.08
N TYR A 126 -3.50 -12.34 -4.19
CA TYR A 126 -2.19 -12.90 -4.55
C TYR A 126 -2.33 -14.06 -5.54
N ASP A 127 -3.29 -14.96 -5.31
CA ASP A 127 -3.58 -16.06 -6.22
C ASP A 127 -4.04 -15.55 -7.60
N TYR A 128 -4.89 -14.51 -7.62
CA TYR A 128 -5.31 -13.85 -8.85
C TYR A 128 -4.13 -13.34 -9.66
N PHE A 129 -3.15 -12.67 -9.04
CA PHE A 129 -1.97 -12.15 -9.75
C PHE A 129 -0.99 -13.24 -10.17
N ALA A 130 -0.95 -14.38 -9.48
CA ALA A 130 -0.18 -15.56 -9.88
C ALA A 130 -0.83 -16.34 -11.04
N THR A 131 -2.13 -16.18 -11.25
CA THR A 131 -2.90 -16.85 -12.32
C THR A 131 -2.54 -16.26 -13.69
N PRO A 132 -2.35 -17.09 -14.76
CA PRO A 132 -2.20 -16.62 -16.13
C PRO A 132 -3.31 -15.66 -16.53
N VAL A 133 -2.97 -14.62 -17.32
CA VAL A 133 -3.89 -13.52 -17.65
C VAL A 133 -5.20 -14.01 -18.27
N GLU A 134 -5.14 -15.02 -19.13
CA GLU A 134 -6.26 -15.63 -19.83
C GLU A 134 -7.21 -16.42 -18.93
N GLU A 135 -6.75 -16.83 -17.75
CA GLU A 135 -7.52 -17.63 -16.79
C GLU A 135 -8.08 -16.78 -15.61
N ARG A 136 -7.78 -15.50 -15.58
CA ARG A 136 -8.18 -14.61 -14.47
C ARG A 136 -9.69 -14.39 -14.43
N SER A 137 -10.26 -14.42 -13.24
CA SER A 137 -11.69 -14.21 -12.99
C SER A 137 -12.18 -12.81 -13.37
N LEU A 138 -11.34 -11.78 -13.24
CA LEU A 138 -11.58 -10.44 -13.77
C LEU A 138 -10.87 -10.32 -15.12
N PRO A 139 -11.56 -10.39 -16.28
CA PRO A 139 -10.92 -10.31 -17.58
C PRO A 139 -10.35 -8.91 -17.83
N VAL A 140 -9.08 -8.84 -18.18
CA VAL A 140 -8.41 -7.61 -18.64
C VAL A 140 -8.08 -7.78 -20.12
N ARG A 141 -8.67 -6.94 -20.96
CA ARG A 141 -8.58 -7.10 -22.43
C ARG A 141 -8.13 -5.80 -23.07
N ALA A 142 -7.17 -5.89 -23.99
CA ALA A 142 -6.79 -4.79 -24.85
C ALA A 142 -7.80 -4.62 -25.98
N VAL A 143 -8.07 -3.36 -26.33
CA VAL A 143 -8.76 -2.99 -27.57
C VAL A 143 -7.80 -2.19 -28.43
N ASP A 144 -7.68 -2.54 -29.70
CA ASP A 144 -6.81 -1.81 -30.62
C ASP A 144 -7.50 -0.52 -31.08
N LEU A 145 -6.99 0.60 -30.57
CA LEU A 145 -7.42 1.94 -30.95
C LEU A 145 -6.29 2.65 -31.69
N GLU A 146 -6.60 3.35 -32.76
CA GLU A 146 -5.61 4.13 -33.54
C GLU A 146 -4.90 5.15 -32.64
N GLU A 147 -5.64 5.83 -31.76
CA GLU A 147 -5.15 6.89 -30.87
C GLU A 147 -4.56 6.38 -29.53
N ARG A 148 -4.32 5.08 -29.37
CA ARG A 148 -3.88 4.47 -28.09
C ARG A 148 -2.59 5.05 -27.50
N THR A 149 -1.72 5.65 -28.36
CA THR A 149 -0.46 6.27 -27.94
C THR A 149 -0.54 7.79 -27.74
N ALA A 150 -1.62 8.42 -28.20
CA ALA A 150 -1.77 9.88 -28.15
C ALA A 150 -1.56 10.49 -26.74
N PRO A 151 -2.00 9.89 -25.63
CA PRO A 151 -1.72 10.40 -24.28
C PRO A 151 -0.23 10.46 -23.95
N PHE A 152 0.55 9.47 -24.39
CA PHE A 152 2.00 9.42 -24.17
C PHE A 152 2.76 10.39 -25.07
N GLU A 153 2.27 10.61 -26.28
CA GLU A 153 2.80 11.63 -27.20
C GLU A 153 2.57 13.04 -26.63
N ALA A 154 1.35 13.33 -26.17
CA ALA A 154 1.02 14.59 -25.52
C ALA A 154 1.85 14.83 -24.24
N TRP A 155 2.01 13.77 -23.42
CA TRP A 155 2.87 13.81 -22.23
C TRP A 155 4.32 14.13 -22.61
N SER A 156 4.86 13.45 -23.61
CA SER A 156 6.25 13.66 -24.07
C SER A 156 6.48 15.05 -24.64
N ALA A 157 5.48 15.62 -25.32
CA ALA A 157 5.52 16.99 -25.87
C ALA A 157 5.40 18.07 -24.80
N ASN A 158 4.86 17.76 -23.60
CA ASN A 158 4.71 18.72 -22.52
C ASN A 158 6.05 19.00 -21.85
N THR A 159 6.67 20.14 -22.14
CA THR A 159 7.98 20.54 -21.58
C THR A 159 7.92 20.98 -20.11
N THR A 160 6.73 21.17 -19.54
CA THR A 160 6.53 21.56 -18.14
C THR A 160 6.05 20.42 -17.26
N ARG A 161 5.98 19.18 -17.80
CA ARG A 161 5.56 18.02 -17.03
C ARG A 161 6.51 17.73 -15.87
N THR A 162 5.98 17.14 -14.83
CA THR A 162 6.77 16.55 -13.75
C THR A 162 6.81 15.04 -13.96
N ASP A 163 7.99 14.47 -14.15
CA ASP A 163 8.18 13.03 -14.25
C ASP A 163 7.98 12.37 -12.87
N TYR A 164 7.38 11.15 -12.82
CA TYR A 164 7.08 10.42 -11.58
C TYR A 164 7.23 8.90 -11.73
#